data_a2d34f77d0f4095c731464f216cf1f2c
#
_entry.id   a2d34f77d0f4095c731464f216cf1f2c
#
_cell.length_a   1.000
_cell.length_b   1.000
_cell.length_c   1.000
_cell.angle_alpha   90.00
_cell.angle_beta   90.00
_cell.angle_gamma   90.00
#
_symmetry.space_group_name_H-M   'P 1'
#
loop_
_entity.id
_entity.type
_entity.pdbx_description
1 polymer ?
#
loop_
_entity_poly.entity_id
_entity_poly.type
_entity_poly.pdbx_seq_one_letter_code
_entity_poly.pdbx_strand_id
1 'polypeptide(L)'
;DNFSTRYLVNAASKKLSVPLISASAIGFQGQLLMVDADSACYECLFPKEQHDNEGLRCAESGVLATTPVMIASLQAHHTLLFLGLNLSPLKSKLLLWDGLTLKQRILHFEKDTNCPICQASLSVN
;
A
#
# COMPACT_ATOMS: atom_id res chain seq x y z
N ASP A 1 -1.97 -3.76 11.54
CA ASP A 1 -2.57 -2.48 11.86
C ASP A 1 -1.57 -1.43 12.37
N ASN A 2 -0.29 -1.66 12.11
CA ASN A 2 0.77 -0.72 12.41
C ASN A 2 1.83 -0.79 11.32
N PHE A 3 2.76 0.17 11.32
CA PHE A 3 3.81 0.24 10.31
C PHE A 3 4.72 -0.97 10.32
N SER A 4 5.04 -1.48 11.51
CA SER A 4 5.89 -2.66 11.64
C SER A 4 5.32 -3.86 10.90
N THR A 5 4.03 -4.13 11.06
CA THR A 5 3.33 -5.20 10.35
C THR A 5 3.32 -4.96 8.84
N ARG A 6 3.07 -3.72 8.41
CA ARG A 6 3.03 -3.39 6.98
C ARG A 6 4.38 -3.60 6.31
N TYR A 7 5.47 -3.21 6.96
CA TYR A 7 6.82 -3.43 6.42
C TYR A 7 7.15 -4.91 6.35
N LEU A 8 6.75 -5.68 7.35
CA LEU A 8 6.97 -7.13 7.37
C LEU A 8 6.23 -7.83 6.24
N VAL A 9 4.95 -7.50 6.05
CA VAL A 9 4.13 -8.08 4.97
C VAL A 9 4.66 -7.67 3.61
N ASN A 10 5.09 -6.43 3.45
CA ASN A 10 5.70 -5.95 2.21
C ASN A 10 6.97 -6.74 1.87
N ALA A 11 7.86 -6.93 2.84
CA ALA A 11 9.08 -7.70 2.64
C ALA A 11 8.77 -9.15 2.28
N ALA A 12 7.81 -9.78 2.97
CA ALA A 12 7.39 -11.15 2.68
C ALA A 12 6.81 -11.28 1.27
N SER A 13 5.99 -10.32 0.86
CA SER A 13 5.41 -10.28 -0.49
C SER A 13 6.52 -10.29 -1.56
N LYS A 14 7.51 -9.42 -1.40
CA LYS A 14 8.62 -9.34 -2.35
C LYS A 14 9.47 -10.60 -2.35
N LYS A 15 9.80 -11.11 -1.18
CA LYS A 15 10.63 -12.31 -1.03
C LYS A 15 9.98 -13.54 -1.66
N LEU A 16 8.68 -13.68 -1.48
CA LEU A 16 7.92 -14.85 -1.95
C LEU A 16 7.30 -14.67 -3.32
N SER A 17 7.44 -13.49 -3.91
CA SER A 17 6.81 -13.11 -5.18
C SER A 17 5.29 -13.33 -5.17
N VAL A 18 4.66 -13.02 -4.03
CA VAL A 18 3.21 -13.07 -3.87
C VAL A 18 2.69 -11.63 -3.89
N PRO A 19 1.78 -11.27 -4.79
CA PRO A 19 1.27 -9.90 -4.84
C PRO A 19 0.61 -9.47 -3.54
N LEU A 20 0.77 -8.18 -3.22
CA LEU A 20 0.20 -7.57 -2.02
C LEU A 20 -0.68 -6.40 -2.44
N ILE A 21 -1.91 -6.38 -1.96
CA ILE A 21 -2.78 -5.23 -2.09
C ILE A 21 -2.96 -4.64 -0.69
N SER A 22 -2.29 -3.52 -0.45
CA SER A 22 -2.23 -2.90 0.86
C SER A 22 -3.20 -1.74 0.94
N ALA A 23 -3.97 -1.71 2.01
CA ALA A 23 -4.98 -0.67 2.26
C ALA A 23 -4.84 -0.11 3.66
N SER A 24 -5.15 1.17 3.82
CA SER A 24 -5.18 1.81 5.12
C SER A 24 -6.19 2.94 5.14
N ALA A 25 -6.68 3.26 6.34
CA ALA A 25 -7.62 4.34 6.55
C ALA A 25 -7.30 5.08 7.84
N ILE A 26 -7.39 6.40 7.79
CA ILE A 26 -7.24 7.26 8.96
C ILE A 26 -8.17 8.47 8.78
N GLY A 27 -8.96 8.79 9.82
CA GLY A 27 -9.91 9.89 9.75
C GLY A 27 -10.90 9.69 8.62
N PHE A 28 -10.93 10.61 7.66
CA PHE A 28 -11.75 10.54 6.45
C PHE A 28 -10.97 10.08 5.23
N GLN A 29 -9.71 9.74 5.40
CA GLN A 29 -8.80 9.45 4.29
C GLN A 29 -8.46 7.97 4.22
N GLY A 30 -8.32 7.47 3.01
CA GLY A 30 -7.88 6.11 2.77
C GLY A 30 -6.82 6.06 1.68
N GLN A 31 -6.04 4.99 1.69
CA GLN A 31 -5.07 4.74 0.63
C GLN A 31 -5.03 3.27 0.27
N LEU A 32 -4.65 3.02 -0.97
CA LEU A 32 -4.59 1.68 -1.52
C LEU A 32 -3.44 1.61 -2.52
N LEU A 33 -2.63 0.55 -2.43
CA LEU A 33 -1.57 0.32 -3.40
C LEU A 33 -1.41 -1.17 -3.65
N MET A 34 -0.82 -1.50 -4.80
CA MET A 34 -0.52 -2.88 -5.15
C MET A 34 0.98 -3.05 -5.38
N VAL A 35 1.51 -4.11 -4.80
CA VAL A 35 2.92 -4.49 -4.90
C VAL A 35 2.98 -5.88 -5.53
N ASP A 36 3.84 -6.06 -6.54
CA ASP A 36 4.15 -7.37 -7.07
C ASP A 36 5.68 -7.53 -7.25
N ALA A 37 6.10 -8.63 -7.88
CA ALA A 37 7.52 -8.98 -7.94
C ALA A 37 8.38 -7.94 -8.66
N ASP A 38 7.83 -7.27 -9.68
CA ASP A 38 8.59 -6.32 -10.50
C ASP A 38 8.17 -4.86 -10.33
N SER A 39 7.20 -4.58 -9.45
CA SER A 39 6.76 -3.22 -9.18
C SER A 39 7.55 -2.57 -8.04
N ALA A 40 7.39 -1.25 -7.89
CA ALA A 40 7.79 -0.56 -6.68
C ALA A 40 7.04 -1.14 -5.47
N CYS A 41 7.64 -1.12 -4.30
CA CYS A 41 7.04 -1.70 -3.11
C CYS A 41 6.62 -0.61 -2.10
N TYR A 42 5.99 -1.04 -1.01
CA TYR A 42 5.53 -0.13 0.03
C TYR A 42 6.69 0.71 0.61
N GLU A 43 7.87 0.09 0.82
CA GLU A 43 9.01 0.79 1.39
C GLU A 43 9.66 1.77 0.40
N CYS A 44 9.48 1.59 -0.92
CA CYS A 44 9.90 2.58 -1.90
C CYS A 44 9.16 3.90 -1.71
N LEU A 45 7.85 3.82 -1.44
CA LEU A 45 7.01 5.00 -1.27
C LEU A 45 7.08 5.56 0.14
N PHE A 46 7.17 4.69 1.15
CA PHE A 46 7.22 5.06 2.56
C PHE A 46 8.48 4.51 3.20
N PRO A 47 9.65 5.17 3.01
CA PRO A 47 10.89 4.70 3.62
C PRO A 47 10.76 4.58 5.14
N LYS A 48 11.29 3.51 5.69
CA LYS A 48 11.12 3.12 7.09
C LYS A 48 11.57 4.19 8.07
N GLU A 49 12.63 4.92 7.72
CA GLU A 49 13.22 5.94 8.59
C GLU A 49 12.35 7.19 8.77
N GLN A 50 11.38 7.41 7.88
CA GLN A 50 10.55 8.62 7.89
C GLN A 50 9.25 8.48 8.69
N HIS A 51 8.93 7.27 9.18
CA HIS A 51 7.59 6.98 9.71
C HIS A 51 7.55 6.43 11.14
N ASP A 52 8.62 6.56 11.89
CA ASP A 52 8.70 5.97 13.24
C ASP A 52 7.63 6.49 14.21
N ASN A 53 7.06 7.67 13.96
CA ASN A 53 6.10 8.31 14.87
C ASN A 53 4.66 8.38 14.34
N GLU A 54 4.40 7.93 13.10
CA GLU A 54 3.06 8.05 12.52
C GLU A 54 2.05 7.05 13.07
N GLY A 55 2.51 5.92 13.59
CA GLY A 55 1.64 4.96 14.27
C GLY A 55 0.89 5.55 15.46
N LEU A 56 1.53 6.49 16.16
CA LEU A 56 0.91 7.20 17.29
C LEU A 56 -0.19 8.16 16.80
N ARG A 57 -0.02 8.76 15.63
CA ARG A 57 -1.03 9.66 15.05
C ARG A 57 -2.30 8.90 14.66
N CYS A 58 -2.18 7.70 14.12
CA CYS A 58 -3.33 6.86 13.76
C CYS A 58 -4.15 6.51 15.01
N ALA A 59 -3.49 6.17 16.11
CA ALA A 59 -4.16 5.85 17.37
C ALA A 59 -4.88 7.06 17.97
N GLU A 60 -4.35 8.27 17.75
CA GLU A 60 -4.92 9.50 18.32
C GLU A 60 -6.03 10.12 17.44
N SER A 61 -5.92 9.95 16.12
CA SER A 61 -6.82 10.64 15.17
C SER A 61 -8.16 9.94 14.96
N GLY A 62 -8.23 8.63 15.25
CA GLY A 62 -9.43 7.86 15.00
C GLY A 62 -9.67 7.66 13.51
N VAL A 63 -10.84 7.11 13.17
CA VAL A 63 -11.24 6.84 11.80
C VAL A 63 -12.76 6.88 11.71
N LEU A 64 -13.28 7.50 10.63
CA LEU A 64 -14.71 7.42 10.33
C LEU A 64 -15.05 5.99 9.89
N ALA A 65 -16.08 5.39 10.49
CA ALA A 65 -16.38 3.97 10.30
C ALA A 65 -16.56 3.56 8.84
N THR A 66 -17.05 4.46 7.98
CA THR A 66 -17.27 4.18 6.56
C THR A 66 -16.00 4.21 5.73
N THR A 67 -14.94 4.89 6.18
CA THR A 67 -13.68 4.99 5.44
C THR A 67 -13.03 3.62 5.24
N PRO A 68 -12.79 2.81 6.29
CA PRO A 68 -12.22 1.47 6.07
C PRO A 68 -13.12 0.57 5.24
N VAL A 69 -14.45 0.72 5.33
CA VAL A 69 -15.38 -0.08 4.52
C VAL A 69 -15.20 0.24 3.04
N MET A 70 -15.12 1.52 2.68
CA MET A 70 -14.92 1.95 1.29
C MET A 70 -13.57 1.47 0.76
N ILE A 71 -12.51 1.65 1.53
CA ILE A 71 -11.18 1.24 1.11
C ILE A 71 -11.07 -0.29 1.03
N ALA A 72 -11.68 -1.03 1.96
CA ALA A 72 -11.69 -2.49 1.92
C ALA A 72 -12.47 -3.01 0.70
N SER A 73 -13.54 -2.33 0.32
CA SER A 73 -14.28 -2.68 -0.89
C SER A 73 -13.44 -2.50 -2.14
N LEU A 74 -12.67 -1.40 -2.22
CA LEU A 74 -11.72 -1.18 -3.32
C LEU A 74 -10.59 -2.21 -3.31
N GLN A 75 -10.11 -2.57 -2.12
CA GLN A 75 -9.10 -3.61 -1.98
C GLN A 75 -9.60 -4.95 -2.53
N ALA A 76 -10.81 -5.33 -2.15
CA ALA A 76 -11.45 -6.55 -2.65
C ALA A 76 -11.66 -6.48 -4.16
N HIS A 77 -12.11 -5.34 -4.68
CA HIS A 77 -12.32 -5.12 -6.10
C HIS A 77 -11.03 -5.36 -6.90
N HIS A 78 -9.91 -4.77 -6.48
CA HIS A 78 -8.63 -4.95 -7.16
C HIS A 78 -8.10 -6.37 -7.04
N THR A 79 -8.38 -7.04 -5.93
CA THR A 79 -8.05 -8.46 -5.76
C THR A 79 -8.81 -9.30 -6.78
N LEU A 80 -10.10 -9.04 -6.97
CA LEU A 80 -10.91 -9.76 -7.95
C LEU A 80 -10.47 -9.48 -9.39
N LEU A 81 -10.10 -8.23 -9.69
CA LEU A 81 -9.54 -7.91 -11.02
C LEU A 81 -8.27 -8.71 -11.29
N PHE A 82 -7.39 -8.80 -10.29
CA PHE A 82 -6.16 -9.57 -10.44
C PHE A 82 -6.42 -11.06 -10.61
N LEU A 83 -7.21 -11.64 -9.70
CA LEU A 83 -7.45 -13.09 -9.72
C LEU A 83 -8.32 -13.54 -10.88
N GLY A 84 -9.33 -12.76 -11.23
CA GLY A 84 -10.28 -13.14 -12.28
C GLY A 84 -9.86 -12.75 -13.70
N LEU A 85 -9.21 -11.60 -13.86
CA LEU A 85 -8.90 -11.03 -15.17
C LEU A 85 -7.40 -10.79 -15.39
N ASN A 86 -6.57 -11.06 -14.40
CA ASN A 86 -5.13 -10.78 -14.42
C ASN A 86 -4.84 -9.29 -14.73
N LEU A 87 -5.66 -8.39 -14.18
CA LEU A 87 -5.51 -6.96 -14.33
C LEU A 87 -4.97 -6.34 -13.04
N SER A 88 -4.02 -5.42 -13.16
CA SER A 88 -3.38 -4.75 -12.03
C SER A 88 -3.32 -3.23 -12.27
N PRO A 89 -4.49 -2.55 -12.26
CA PRO A 89 -4.51 -1.10 -12.54
C PRO A 89 -3.74 -0.25 -11.54
N LEU A 90 -3.53 -0.75 -10.30
CA LEU A 90 -2.80 -0.03 -9.26
C LEU A 90 -1.32 -0.40 -9.17
N LYS A 91 -0.80 -1.19 -10.11
CA LYS A 91 0.62 -1.53 -10.11
C LYS A 91 1.47 -0.26 -10.24
N SER A 92 2.39 -0.04 -9.30
CA SER A 92 3.22 1.16 -9.19
C SER A 92 2.41 2.46 -9.06
N LYS A 93 1.22 2.36 -8.46
CA LYS A 93 0.35 3.51 -8.24
C LYS A 93 -0.18 3.49 -6.81
N LEU A 94 -0.41 4.69 -6.29
CA LEU A 94 -1.03 4.90 -4.98
C LEU A 94 -2.38 5.58 -5.21
N LEU A 95 -3.44 4.93 -4.77
CA LEU A 95 -4.77 5.54 -4.77
C LEU A 95 -4.99 6.22 -3.42
N LEU A 96 -5.35 7.49 -3.45
CA LEU A 96 -5.68 8.28 -2.27
C LEU A 96 -7.16 8.68 -2.35
N TRP A 97 -7.90 8.40 -1.28
CA TRP A 97 -9.30 8.77 -1.13
C TRP A 97 -9.45 9.79 -0.01
N ASP A 98 -10.15 10.90 -0.31
CA ASP A 98 -10.51 11.90 0.69
C ASP A 98 -12.03 11.96 0.81
N GLY A 99 -12.55 11.47 1.94
CA GLY A 99 -13.98 11.40 2.18
C GLY A 99 -14.63 12.73 2.53
N LEU A 100 -13.85 13.77 2.83
CA LEU A 100 -14.39 15.11 3.07
C LEU A 100 -14.68 15.86 1.76
N THR A 101 -13.73 15.77 0.83
CA THR A 101 -13.84 16.48 -0.45
C THR A 101 -14.41 15.60 -1.56
N LEU A 102 -14.56 14.29 -1.29
CA LEU A 102 -15.00 13.27 -2.24
C LEU A 102 -14.07 13.16 -3.46
N LYS A 103 -12.78 13.43 -3.24
CA LYS A 103 -11.77 13.34 -4.30
C LYS A 103 -11.00 12.05 -4.19
N GLN A 104 -10.75 11.47 -5.36
CA GLN A 104 -9.86 10.34 -5.52
C GLN A 104 -8.68 10.76 -6.38
N ARG A 105 -7.47 10.45 -5.92
CA ARG A 105 -6.25 10.75 -6.66
C ARG A 105 -5.46 9.47 -6.86
N ILE A 106 -4.88 9.33 -8.05
CA ILE A 106 -3.99 8.21 -8.34
C ILE A 106 -2.62 8.80 -8.68
N LEU A 107 -1.62 8.43 -7.88
CA LEU A 107 -0.25 8.90 -8.03
C LEU A 107 0.61 7.74 -8.53
N HIS A 108 1.40 7.98 -9.57
CA HIS A 108 2.37 7.01 -10.04
C HIS A 108 3.66 7.16 -9.23
N PHE A 109 4.29 6.03 -8.88
CA PHE A 109 5.61 6.06 -8.23
C PHE A 109 6.48 4.93 -8.76
N GLU A 110 7.80 5.12 -8.67
CA GLU A 110 8.77 4.18 -9.19
C GLU A 110 9.58 3.56 -8.07
N LYS A 111 10.29 2.47 -8.39
CA LYS A 111 11.21 1.84 -7.43
C LYS A 111 12.26 2.85 -7.00
N ASP A 112 12.49 2.90 -5.69
CA ASP A 112 13.63 3.63 -5.13
C ASP A 112 14.89 2.78 -5.33
N THR A 113 15.89 3.33 -5.98
CA THR A 113 17.14 2.62 -6.23
C THR A 113 17.86 2.23 -4.95
N ASN A 114 17.55 2.90 -3.83
CA ASN A 114 18.14 2.61 -2.52
C ASN A 114 17.22 1.77 -1.63
N CYS A 115 16.09 1.30 -2.15
CA CYS A 115 15.15 0.50 -1.35
C CYS A 115 15.77 -0.85 -1.02
N PRO A 116 15.98 -1.19 0.28
CA PRO A 116 16.62 -2.45 0.65
C PRO A 116 15.78 -3.67 0.28
N ILE A 117 14.45 -3.53 0.23
CA ILE A 117 13.56 -4.64 -0.08
C ILE A 117 13.60 -4.97 -1.56
N CYS A 118 13.55 -3.96 -2.44
CA CYS A 118 13.62 -4.18 -3.88
C CYS A 118 15.00 -4.65 -4.33
N GLN A 119 16.07 -4.13 -3.73
CA GLN A 119 17.44 -4.58 -4.00
C GLN A 119 17.66 -6.03 -3.57
N ALA A 120 17.16 -6.41 -2.40
CA ALA A 120 17.28 -7.77 -1.90
C ALA A 120 16.60 -8.79 -2.82
N SER A 121 15.46 -8.44 -3.40
CA SER A 121 14.76 -9.32 -4.35
C SER A 121 15.50 -9.47 -5.67
N LEU A 122 16.25 -8.44 -6.08
CA LEU A 122 17.09 -8.50 -7.28
C LEU A 122 18.36 -9.33 -7.07
N SER A 123 18.90 -9.34 -5.84
CA SER A 123 20.13 -10.05 -5.53
C SER A 123 19.96 -11.56 -5.41
N VAL A 124 18.74 -12.07 -5.34
CA VAL A 124 18.44 -13.50 -5.23
C VAL A 124 18.39 -14.18 -6.61
N ASN A 125 18.39 -13.39 -7.69
CA ASN A 125 18.43 -13.89 -9.05
C ASN A 125 19.86 -13.89 -9.60
#